data_b7f32ebe3482c99aa72bdfd82cf32a9d
#
_entry.id   b7f32ebe3482c99aa72bdfd82cf32a9d
#
_cell.length_a   1.000
_cell.length_b   1.000
_cell.length_c   1.000
_cell.angle_alpha   90.00
_cell.angle_beta   90.00
_cell.angle_gamma   90.00
#
_symmetry.space_group_name_H-M   'P 1'
#
loop_
_entity.id
_entity.type
_entity.pdbx_description
1 polymer ?
#
loop_
_entity_poly.entity_id
_entity_poly.type
_entity_poly.pdbx_seq_one_letter_code
_entity_poly.pdbx_strand_id
1 'polypeptide(L)'
;LKLIALLWVTFAVVGAWANDSVVWHHPVVGYTHSFVKVTKVVLHADRTEVSCHVHYPSGYWIQILRTAELQADGRNFPVRDASGIPLGEQYTMPENGEVDFTLTFDAVPLGTVKMNLVEPGGWAVYNIRPEDYRPEGMEDTYWRDVRTGDWFIGFSGHHLFSCL
;
A
#
# COMPACT_ATOMS: atom_id res chain seq x y z
N LEU A 1 66.02 -18.58 17.96
CA LEU A 1 64.84 -17.70 18.13
C LEU A 1 63.94 -17.87 16.92
N LYS A 2 62.75 -18.57 17.08
CA LYS A 2 61.75 -18.73 16.00
C LYS A 2 60.64 -17.69 16.23
N LEU A 3 60.50 -16.76 15.31
CA LEU A 3 59.35 -15.85 15.26
C LEU A 3 58.16 -16.60 14.66
N ILE A 4 57.10 -16.69 15.44
CA ILE A 4 55.78 -17.16 14.96
C ILE A 4 54.98 -15.91 14.57
N ALA A 5 54.79 -15.68 13.27
CA ALA A 5 53.91 -14.64 12.79
C ALA A 5 52.43 -15.12 12.90
N LEU A 6 51.67 -14.48 13.76
CA LEU A 6 50.23 -14.72 13.90
C LEU A 6 49.52 -13.96 12.79
N LEU A 7 48.96 -14.67 11.80
CA LEU A 7 48.16 -14.11 10.74
C LEU A 7 46.72 -13.94 11.24
N TRP A 8 46.30 -12.69 11.48
CA TRP A 8 44.92 -12.34 11.79
C TRP A 8 44.10 -12.31 10.48
N VAL A 9 43.32 -13.34 10.23
CA VAL A 9 42.34 -13.32 9.14
C VAL A 9 41.07 -12.65 9.66
N THR A 10 40.85 -11.39 9.29
CA THR A 10 39.58 -10.69 9.52
C THR A 10 38.57 -11.17 8.48
N PHE A 11 37.62 -11.99 8.90
CA PHE A 11 36.44 -12.28 8.12
C PHE A 11 35.55 -11.03 8.12
N ALA A 12 35.54 -10.27 7.02
CA ALA A 12 34.51 -9.30 6.77
C ALA A 12 33.21 -10.10 6.43
N VAL A 13 32.29 -10.18 7.39
CA VAL A 13 30.92 -10.63 7.12
C VAL A 13 30.27 -9.53 6.29
N VAL A 14 30.31 -9.66 4.98
CA VAL A 14 29.46 -8.89 4.08
C VAL A 14 28.05 -9.44 4.31
N GLY A 15 27.30 -8.83 5.21
CA GLY A 15 25.87 -9.08 5.36
C GLY A 15 25.22 -8.71 4.04
N ALA A 16 24.74 -9.71 3.29
CA ALA A 16 23.80 -9.48 2.21
C ALA A 16 22.55 -8.90 2.89
N TRP A 17 22.32 -7.60 2.71
CA TRP A 17 21.05 -6.99 3.05
C TRP A 17 20.05 -7.58 2.06
N ALA A 18 19.33 -8.60 2.48
CA ALA A 18 18.14 -9.03 1.78
C ALA A 18 17.24 -7.78 1.78
N ASN A 19 16.92 -7.27 0.59
CA ASN A 19 15.89 -6.25 0.42
C ASN A 19 14.55 -6.94 0.71
N ASP A 20 14.25 -7.13 1.98
CA ASP A 20 12.94 -7.63 2.38
C ASP A 20 11.93 -6.55 2.01
N SER A 21 11.17 -6.81 0.96
CA SER A 21 10.04 -6.01 0.55
C SER A 21 8.82 -6.88 0.36
N VAL A 22 7.67 -6.37 0.77
CA VAL A 22 6.37 -7.00 0.54
C VAL A 22 5.64 -6.21 -0.53
N VAL A 23 5.18 -6.88 -1.58
CA VAL A 23 4.52 -6.25 -2.73
C VAL A 23 3.06 -6.69 -2.79
N TRP A 24 2.16 -5.72 -2.77
CA TRP A 24 0.74 -5.94 -3.05
C TRP A 24 0.45 -5.52 -4.49
N HIS A 25 0.28 -6.49 -5.36
CA HIS A 25 -0.19 -6.26 -6.72
C HIS A 25 -1.72 -6.13 -6.71
N HIS A 26 -2.25 -5.11 -7.39
CA HIS A 26 -3.69 -4.86 -7.50
C HIS A 26 -4.41 -4.92 -6.15
N PRO A 27 -4.00 -4.10 -5.15
CA PRO A 27 -4.60 -4.17 -3.82
C PRO A 27 -6.10 -3.90 -3.89
N VAL A 28 -6.85 -4.62 -3.06
CA VAL A 28 -8.29 -4.41 -2.91
C VAL A 28 -8.52 -3.19 -2.04
N VAL A 29 -9.41 -2.31 -2.48
CA VAL A 29 -9.87 -1.12 -1.75
C VAL A 29 -11.28 -1.35 -1.27
N GLY A 30 -11.53 -1.18 0.03
CA GLY A 30 -12.86 -1.34 0.59
C GLY A 30 -13.79 -0.17 0.27
N TYR A 31 -13.27 1.04 0.26
CA TYR A 31 -14.05 2.26 0.08
C TYR A 31 -13.16 3.45 -0.27
N THR A 32 -13.64 4.35 -1.12
CA THR A 32 -12.90 5.56 -1.50
C THR A 32 -13.82 6.79 -1.62
N HIS A 33 -13.32 7.94 -1.21
CA HIS A 33 -13.85 9.28 -1.49
C HIS A 33 -12.93 10.04 -2.44
N SER A 34 -12.32 9.36 -3.39
CA SER A 34 -11.26 9.94 -4.21
C SER A 34 -11.35 9.47 -5.64
N PHE A 35 -10.80 10.27 -6.55
CA PHE A 35 -10.47 9.85 -7.92
C PHE A 35 -9.19 9.01 -7.98
N VAL A 36 -8.46 8.90 -6.87
CA VAL A 36 -7.21 8.15 -6.77
C VAL A 36 -7.50 6.66 -6.68
N LYS A 37 -7.01 5.91 -7.64
CA LYS A 37 -6.99 4.45 -7.64
C LYS A 37 -5.61 3.98 -7.23
N VAL A 38 -5.52 3.22 -6.14
CA VAL A 38 -4.27 2.56 -5.73
C VAL A 38 -4.08 1.33 -6.61
N THR A 39 -2.93 1.25 -7.30
CA THR A 39 -2.62 0.18 -8.26
C THR A 39 -1.58 -0.80 -7.74
N LYS A 40 -0.71 -0.35 -6.82
CA LYS A 40 0.35 -1.16 -6.22
C LYS A 40 0.77 -0.58 -4.88
N VAL A 41 1.16 -1.42 -3.95
CA VAL A 41 1.82 -1.03 -2.69
C VAL A 41 3.10 -1.85 -2.55
N VAL A 42 4.18 -1.20 -2.16
CA VAL A 42 5.45 -1.86 -1.83
C VAL A 42 5.88 -1.40 -0.44
N LEU A 43 5.95 -2.35 0.49
CA LEU A 43 6.48 -2.14 1.82
C LEU A 43 7.97 -2.49 1.80
N HIS A 44 8.83 -1.51 2.05
CA HIS A 44 10.27 -1.69 2.25
C HIS A 44 10.61 -1.53 3.73
N ALA A 45 11.79 -1.95 4.12
CA ALA A 45 12.26 -1.79 5.49
C ALA A 45 12.44 -0.32 5.91
N ASP A 46 12.68 0.59 4.96
CA ASP A 46 12.99 2.01 5.19
C ASP A 46 11.92 2.99 4.68
N ARG A 47 10.98 2.53 3.86
CA ARG A 47 9.90 3.34 3.27
C ARG A 47 8.73 2.49 2.80
N THR A 48 7.62 3.14 2.46
CA THR A 48 6.49 2.52 1.77
C THR A 48 6.19 3.30 0.50
N GLU A 49 6.01 2.60 -0.60
CA GLU A 49 5.63 3.18 -1.90
C GLU A 49 4.21 2.78 -2.27
N VAL A 50 3.40 3.76 -2.65
CA VAL A 50 2.02 3.56 -3.12
C VAL A 50 1.91 4.11 -4.52
N SER A 51 1.76 3.24 -5.51
CA SER A 51 1.50 3.62 -6.90
C SER A 51 0.01 3.88 -7.08
N CYS A 52 -0.29 5.00 -7.72
CA CYS A 52 -1.62 5.52 -7.91
C CYS A 52 -1.88 5.84 -9.38
N HIS A 53 -3.13 5.69 -9.78
CA HIS A 53 -3.65 6.13 -11.07
C HIS A 53 -4.81 7.08 -10.83
N VAL A 54 -4.88 8.17 -11.60
CA VAL A 54 -6.00 9.11 -11.60
C VAL A 54 -6.50 9.30 -13.03
N HIS A 55 -7.82 9.20 -13.18
CA HIS A 55 -8.53 9.68 -14.38
C HIS A 55 -9.36 10.91 -14.00
N TYR A 56 -9.06 12.06 -14.61
CA TYR A 56 -9.75 13.31 -14.34
C TYR A 56 -9.77 14.18 -15.62
N PRO A 57 -10.76 15.06 -15.81
CA PRO A 57 -10.88 15.81 -17.06
C PRO A 57 -9.61 16.59 -17.42
N SER A 58 -9.24 16.54 -18.73
CA SER A 58 -8.12 17.28 -19.29
C SER A 58 -8.22 18.77 -19.02
N GLY A 59 -7.08 19.40 -18.71
CA GLY A 59 -6.98 20.84 -18.41
C GLY A 59 -7.41 21.23 -17.01
N TYR A 60 -8.06 20.35 -16.24
CA TYR A 60 -8.25 20.53 -14.80
C TYR A 60 -6.97 20.20 -14.05
N TRP A 61 -6.95 20.42 -12.76
CA TRP A 61 -5.79 20.12 -11.93
C TRP A 61 -6.14 19.18 -10.79
N ILE A 62 -5.16 18.43 -10.35
CA ILE A 62 -5.17 17.65 -9.12
C ILE A 62 -4.03 18.11 -8.23
N GLN A 63 -4.11 17.83 -6.95
CA GLN A 63 -3.05 18.12 -5.98
C GLN A 63 -3.04 17.05 -4.90
N ILE A 64 -1.85 16.62 -4.52
CA ILE A 64 -1.63 15.80 -3.32
C ILE A 64 -0.89 16.67 -2.30
N LEU A 65 -1.52 16.93 -1.18
CA LEU A 65 -0.94 17.79 -0.15
C LEU A 65 0.18 17.06 0.63
N ARG A 66 1.11 17.82 1.16
CA ARG A 66 2.18 17.32 2.05
C ARG A 66 1.67 16.78 3.39
N THR A 67 0.39 16.95 3.67
CA THR A 67 -0.31 16.40 4.84
C THR A 67 -0.86 14.99 4.61
N ALA A 68 -0.74 14.45 3.38
CA ALA A 68 -1.16 13.08 3.09
C ALA A 68 -0.38 12.09 3.94
N GLU A 69 -1.04 11.03 4.39
CA GLU A 69 -0.46 10.02 5.26
C GLU A 69 -1.05 8.64 4.99
N LEU A 70 -0.28 7.60 5.28
CA LEU A 70 -0.80 6.26 5.46
C LEU A 70 -1.17 6.06 6.93
N GLN A 71 -2.31 5.43 7.16
CA GLN A 71 -2.77 5.04 8.49
C GLN A 71 -2.82 3.52 8.58
N ALA A 72 -2.05 2.93 9.46
CA ALA A 72 -2.00 1.50 9.68
C ALA A 72 -1.72 1.19 11.16
N ASP A 73 -2.36 0.19 11.70
CA ASP A 73 -2.16 -0.31 13.08
C ASP A 73 -2.22 0.80 14.15
N GLY A 74 -3.13 1.77 13.95
CA GLY A 74 -3.31 2.91 14.86
C GLY A 74 -2.20 3.97 14.80
N ARG A 75 -1.34 3.92 13.78
CA ARG A 75 -0.22 4.85 13.56
C ARG A 75 -0.37 5.57 12.23
N ASN A 76 0.22 6.77 12.14
CA ASN A 76 0.27 7.57 10.93
C ASN A 76 1.69 7.59 10.37
N PHE A 77 1.80 7.47 9.06
CA PHE A 77 3.04 7.45 8.31
C PHE A 77 2.97 8.56 7.25
N PRO A 78 3.62 9.72 7.49
CA PRO A 78 3.51 10.87 6.60
C PRO A 78 4.13 10.61 5.22
N VAL A 79 3.57 11.29 4.21
CA VAL A 79 4.17 11.34 2.87
C VAL A 79 5.50 12.10 2.93
N ARG A 80 6.52 11.55 2.26
CA ARG A 80 7.86 12.15 2.15
C ARG A 80 8.09 12.76 0.78
N ASP A 81 7.65 12.05 -0.27
CA ASP A 81 7.94 12.41 -1.66
C ASP A 81 6.86 11.90 -2.62
N ALA A 82 6.86 12.42 -3.84
CA ALA A 82 6.03 11.96 -4.94
C ALA A 82 6.84 11.95 -6.24
N SER A 83 6.61 10.95 -7.07
CA SER A 83 7.13 10.89 -8.44
C SER A 83 5.98 10.80 -9.43
N GLY A 84 6.13 11.44 -10.61
CA GLY A 84 5.09 11.55 -11.63
C GLY A 84 4.22 12.81 -11.50
N ILE A 85 4.06 13.35 -10.29
CA ILE A 85 3.43 14.65 -10.01
C ILE A 85 4.22 15.40 -8.93
N PRO A 86 4.14 16.74 -8.86
CA PRO A 86 4.75 17.49 -7.77
C PRO A 86 3.95 17.33 -6.46
N LEU A 87 4.64 17.08 -5.35
CA LEU A 87 4.00 17.01 -4.04
C LEU A 87 3.73 18.40 -3.46
N GLY A 88 2.47 18.68 -3.11
CA GLY A 88 2.04 19.95 -2.52
C GLY A 88 1.75 21.05 -3.53
N GLU A 89 1.83 20.77 -4.83
CA GLU A 89 1.59 21.72 -5.90
C GLU A 89 0.48 21.20 -6.84
N GLN A 90 -0.15 22.11 -7.57
CA GLN A 90 -1.16 21.75 -8.56
C GLN A 90 -0.48 21.10 -9.78
N TYR A 91 -1.02 19.98 -10.22
CA TYR A 91 -0.64 19.29 -11.45
C TYR A 91 -1.79 19.35 -12.44
N THR A 92 -1.56 20.01 -13.60
CA THR A 92 -2.56 20.11 -14.67
C THR A 92 -2.66 18.77 -15.41
N MET A 93 -3.87 18.24 -15.51
CA MET A 93 -4.14 16.98 -16.20
C MET A 93 -3.84 17.08 -17.70
N PRO A 94 -3.14 16.08 -18.26
CA PRO A 94 -2.80 16.04 -19.68
C PRO A 94 -4.04 15.82 -20.56
N GLU A 95 -3.84 15.88 -21.89
CA GLU A 95 -4.93 15.77 -22.87
C GLU A 95 -5.73 14.46 -22.76
N ASN A 96 -5.06 13.35 -22.41
CA ASN A 96 -5.74 12.06 -22.22
C ASN A 96 -6.50 11.96 -20.89
N GLY A 97 -6.37 12.94 -19.99
CA GLY A 97 -7.03 12.94 -18.69
C GLY A 97 -6.54 11.88 -17.71
N GLU A 98 -5.37 11.29 -17.94
CA GLU A 98 -4.83 10.21 -17.10
C GLU A 98 -3.43 10.54 -16.60
N VAL A 99 -3.13 10.13 -15.36
CA VAL A 99 -1.79 10.25 -14.80
C VAL A 99 -1.53 9.11 -13.82
N ASP A 100 -0.32 8.55 -13.94
CA ASP A 100 0.26 7.61 -13.00
C ASP A 100 1.30 8.31 -12.15
N PHE A 101 1.27 8.07 -10.83
CA PHE A 101 2.25 8.61 -9.91
C PHE A 101 2.49 7.66 -8.75
N THR A 102 3.60 7.85 -8.06
CA THR A 102 3.93 7.08 -6.86
C THR A 102 4.19 8.02 -5.68
N LEU A 103 3.55 7.74 -4.56
CA LEU A 103 3.78 8.43 -3.30
C LEU A 103 4.72 7.59 -2.44
N THR A 104 5.71 8.23 -1.83
CA THR A 104 6.64 7.61 -0.88
C THR A 104 6.33 8.11 0.52
N PHE A 105 6.16 7.17 1.46
CA PHE A 105 5.82 7.40 2.86
C PHE A 105 6.91 6.88 3.79
N ASP A 106 6.81 7.22 5.06
CA ASP A 106 7.53 6.54 6.13
C ASP A 106 7.27 5.04 6.10
N ALA A 107 8.21 4.25 6.59
CA ALA A 107 8.13 2.79 6.55
C ALA A 107 6.95 2.28 7.38
N VAL A 108 5.98 1.67 6.73
CA VAL A 108 4.94 0.87 7.36
C VAL A 108 5.52 -0.52 7.63
N PRO A 109 5.26 -1.15 8.80
CA PRO A 109 5.78 -2.48 9.12
C PRO A 109 5.46 -3.51 8.02
N LEU A 110 6.43 -4.36 7.68
CA LEU A 110 6.29 -5.38 6.62
C LEU A 110 5.14 -6.37 6.85
N GLY A 111 4.76 -6.60 8.11
CA GLY A 111 3.63 -7.47 8.50
C GLY A 111 2.26 -6.79 8.42
N THR A 112 2.18 -5.51 8.03
CA THR A 112 0.90 -4.83 7.86
C THR A 112 0.10 -5.45 6.73
N VAL A 113 -1.19 -5.71 6.99
CA VAL A 113 -2.12 -6.34 6.04
C VAL A 113 -3.27 -5.42 5.64
N LYS A 114 -3.37 -4.25 6.24
CA LYS A 114 -4.42 -3.27 5.96
C LYS A 114 -3.96 -1.87 6.30
N MET A 115 -4.25 -0.92 5.41
CA MET A 115 -3.96 0.49 5.63
C MET A 115 -5.01 1.39 4.97
N ASN A 116 -5.00 2.66 5.34
CA ASN A 116 -5.72 3.72 4.66
C ASN A 116 -4.73 4.73 4.11
N LEU A 117 -5.04 5.33 2.97
CA LEU A 117 -4.34 6.49 2.42
C LEU A 117 -5.27 7.69 2.60
N VAL A 118 -4.86 8.68 3.36
CA VAL A 118 -5.72 9.79 3.79
C VAL A 118 -5.00 11.12 3.58
N GLU A 119 -5.73 12.08 3.06
CA GLU A 119 -5.35 13.49 3.10
C GLU A 119 -6.31 14.19 4.08
N PRO A 120 -5.86 14.57 5.28
CA PRO A 120 -6.72 15.14 6.31
C PRO A 120 -7.47 16.39 5.82
N GLY A 121 -8.80 16.36 5.92
CA GLY A 121 -9.68 17.44 5.43
C GLY A 121 -9.95 17.40 3.92
N GLY A 122 -9.42 16.43 3.20
CA GLY A 122 -9.57 16.22 1.77
C GLY A 122 -10.14 14.84 1.42
N TRP A 123 -9.40 14.07 0.65
CA TRP A 123 -9.80 12.79 0.12
C TRP A 123 -9.20 11.60 0.91
N ALA A 124 -9.77 10.43 0.73
CA ALA A 124 -9.27 9.20 1.36
C ALA A 124 -9.57 7.96 0.54
N VAL A 125 -8.69 6.95 0.69
CA VAL A 125 -8.84 5.58 0.21
C VAL A 125 -8.71 4.65 1.40
N TYR A 126 -9.78 3.93 1.74
CA TYR A 126 -9.87 3.12 2.95
C TYR A 126 -9.78 1.62 2.67
N ASN A 127 -9.26 0.90 3.67
CA ASN A 127 -9.14 -0.57 3.64
C ASN A 127 -8.35 -1.07 2.42
N ILE A 128 -7.21 -0.46 2.14
CA ILE A 128 -6.25 -0.96 1.16
C ILE A 128 -5.60 -2.22 1.74
N ARG A 129 -5.68 -3.35 1.04
CA ARG A 129 -5.17 -4.65 1.50
C ARG A 129 -4.69 -5.50 0.32
N PRO A 130 -3.83 -6.51 0.53
CA PRO A 130 -3.47 -7.47 -0.51
C PRO A 130 -4.72 -8.14 -1.11
N GLU A 131 -4.66 -8.50 -2.38
CA GLU A 131 -5.76 -9.19 -3.07
C GLU A 131 -6.09 -10.55 -2.43
N ASP A 132 -5.07 -11.25 -1.95
CA ASP A 132 -5.17 -12.55 -1.31
C ASP A 132 -5.43 -12.49 0.21
N TYR A 133 -5.56 -11.26 0.77
CA TYR A 133 -5.84 -11.10 2.20
C TYR A 133 -7.15 -11.78 2.59
N ARG A 134 -7.05 -12.63 3.59
CA ARG A 134 -8.18 -13.25 4.29
C ARG A 134 -8.11 -12.86 5.77
N PRO A 135 -9.18 -12.31 6.33
CA PRO A 135 -9.26 -12.13 7.77
C PRO A 135 -9.10 -13.48 8.50
N GLU A 136 -8.34 -13.49 9.57
CA GLU A 136 -8.18 -14.69 10.40
C GLU A 136 -9.55 -15.24 10.82
N GLY A 137 -9.74 -16.56 10.73
CA GLY A 137 -11.00 -17.23 11.06
C GLY A 137 -12.08 -17.17 10.00
N MET A 138 -11.78 -16.63 8.80
CA MET A 138 -12.72 -16.60 7.68
C MET A 138 -12.53 -17.73 6.66
N GLU A 139 -11.48 -18.54 6.79
CA GLU A 139 -11.22 -19.68 5.92
C GLU A 139 -12.35 -20.73 6.09
N ASP A 140 -12.86 -21.22 4.95
CA ASP A 140 -13.92 -22.23 4.87
C ASP A 140 -15.18 -21.90 5.69
N THR A 141 -15.56 -20.62 5.73
CA THR A 141 -16.72 -20.13 6.47
C THR A 141 -17.80 -19.60 5.55
N TYR A 142 -19.05 -19.60 6.07
CA TYR A 142 -20.21 -19.00 5.43
C TYR A 142 -20.74 -17.85 6.28
N TRP A 143 -20.99 -16.73 5.62
CA TRP A 143 -21.53 -15.54 6.26
C TRP A 143 -22.89 -15.20 5.63
N ARG A 144 -23.90 -15.10 6.46
CA ARG A 144 -25.27 -14.77 6.06
C ARG A 144 -25.66 -13.42 6.62
N ASP A 145 -26.33 -12.58 5.81
CA ASP A 145 -26.96 -11.38 6.35
C ASP A 145 -28.10 -11.82 7.29
N VAL A 146 -27.93 -11.59 8.59
CA VAL A 146 -28.90 -11.95 9.62
C VAL A 146 -30.17 -11.11 9.57
N ARG A 147 -30.13 -9.98 8.90
CA ARG A 147 -31.25 -9.05 8.81
C ARG A 147 -32.22 -9.43 7.66
N THR A 148 -31.69 -9.73 6.49
CA THR A 148 -32.50 -10.08 5.31
C THR A 148 -32.59 -11.57 5.08
N GLY A 149 -31.56 -12.31 5.41
CA GLY A 149 -31.49 -13.74 5.26
C GLY A 149 -31.35 -14.25 3.81
N ASP A 150 -31.28 -13.34 2.86
CA ASP A 150 -31.46 -13.64 1.45
C ASP A 150 -30.17 -13.85 0.67
N TRP A 151 -29.04 -13.50 1.25
CA TRP A 151 -27.75 -13.71 0.60
C TRP A 151 -26.69 -14.19 1.60
N PHE A 152 -25.71 -14.91 1.11
CA PHE A 152 -24.55 -15.33 1.89
C PHE A 152 -23.28 -15.24 1.07
N ILE A 153 -22.20 -15.03 1.78
CA ILE A 153 -20.84 -15.05 1.27
C ILE A 153 -20.15 -16.26 1.86
N GLY A 154 -19.56 -17.08 0.99
CA GLY A 154 -18.74 -18.21 1.39
C GLY A 154 -17.27 -17.99 0.97
N PHE A 155 -16.35 -18.44 1.81
CA PHE A 155 -14.94 -18.54 1.51
C PHE A 155 -14.53 -20.01 1.52
N SER A 156 -13.88 -20.48 0.46
CA SER A 156 -13.28 -21.80 0.43
C SER A 156 -11.92 -21.70 -0.25
N GLY A 157 -10.86 -21.92 0.51
CA GLY A 157 -9.51 -21.71 0.04
C GLY A 157 -9.31 -20.28 -0.48
N HIS A 158 -8.96 -20.13 -1.76
CA HIS A 158 -8.79 -18.83 -2.42
C HIS A 158 -10.04 -18.32 -3.16
N HIS A 159 -11.17 -19.01 -3.05
CA HIS A 159 -12.40 -18.66 -3.77
C HIS A 159 -13.42 -17.98 -2.87
N LEU A 160 -13.93 -16.85 -3.36
CA LEU A 160 -15.09 -16.18 -2.82
C LEU A 160 -16.31 -16.54 -3.70
N PHE A 161 -17.41 -16.97 -3.08
CA PHE A 161 -18.68 -17.13 -3.77
C PHE A 161 -19.78 -16.43 -3.01
N SER A 162 -20.71 -15.85 -3.76
CA SER A 162 -21.93 -15.25 -3.23
C SER A 162 -23.14 -15.88 -3.91
N CYS A 163 -24.18 -16.10 -3.13
CA CYS A 163 -25.49 -16.43 -3.63
C CYS A 163 -26.48 -15.34 -3.23
N LEU A 164 -27.25 -14.89 -4.20
CA LEU A 164 -28.39 -13.99 -4.02
C LEU A 164 -29.66 -14.80 -3.85
#